data_aa27dadd6bea7eae26967c8d5bff0209
#
_entry.id   aa27dadd6bea7eae26967c8d5bff0209
#
_cell.length_a   1.000
_cell.length_b   1.000
_cell.length_c   1.000
_cell.angle_alpha   90.00
_cell.angle_beta   90.00
_cell.angle_gamma   90.00
#
_symmetry.space_group_name_H-M   'P 1'
#
loop_
_entity.id
_entity.type
_entity.pdbx_description
1 polymer ?
#
loop_
_entity_poly.entity_id
_entity_poly.type
_entity_poly.pdbx_seq_one_letter_code
_entity_poly.pdbx_strand_id
1 'polypeptide(L)'
;AVAGAYVLVDYDASKRDPFDACGLSAFARAGIADGSVQPVEAYVGGGLAYTGLVPARPDDRFGFGVAAARTSAGQRRATRAAGGDPRDWEVALEWTYQAQVFPWLALQPDLQWIVQPGGRSDRRNAVFVGLRTEVAL
;
A
#
# COMPACT_ATOMS: atom_id res chain seq x y z
N ALA A 1 -14.58 -2.82 -25.43
CA ALA A 1 -13.37 -2.10 -24.99
C ALA A 1 -13.40 -2.00 -23.48
N VAL A 2 -12.27 -2.23 -22.83
CA VAL A 2 -12.11 -2.02 -21.39
C VAL A 2 -11.51 -0.64 -21.20
N ALA A 3 -12.13 0.21 -20.37
CA ALA A 3 -11.67 1.56 -20.11
C ALA A 3 -11.35 1.74 -18.62
N GLY A 4 -10.39 2.61 -18.33
CA GLY A 4 -10.03 3.00 -16.98
C GLY A 4 -9.18 4.26 -17.01
N ALA A 5 -9.08 4.91 -15.86
CA ALA A 5 -8.23 6.08 -15.67
C ALA A 5 -7.60 6.04 -14.27
N TYR A 6 -6.42 6.63 -14.14
CA TYR A 6 -5.76 6.76 -12.85
C TYR A 6 -5.01 8.09 -12.74
N VAL A 7 -4.78 8.51 -11.52
CA VAL A 7 -3.93 9.65 -11.16
C VAL A 7 -2.97 9.23 -10.06
N LEU A 8 -1.74 9.73 -10.14
CA LEU A 8 -0.69 9.55 -9.16
C LEU A 8 -0.10 10.93 -8.83
N VAL A 9 0.11 11.19 -7.55
CA VAL A 9 0.79 12.40 -7.06
C VAL A 9 1.86 11.96 -6.09
N ASP A 10 3.10 12.39 -6.33
CA ASP A 10 4.24 12.20 -5.44
C ASP A 10 4.69 13.54 -4.88
N TYR A 11 5.02 13.55 -3.60
CA TYR A 11 5.58 14.69 -2.90
C TYR A 11 6.84 14.27 -2.15
N ASP A 12 7.92 15.00 -2.33
CA ASP A 12 9.20 14.75 -1.66
C ASP A 12 9.72 16.05 -1.05
N ALA A 13 9.69 16.13 0.29
CA ALA A 13 10.17 17.27 1.05
C ALA A 13 11.67 17.15 1.40
N SER A 14 12.28 15.98 1.22
CA SER A 14 13.69 15.72 1.54
C SER A 14 14.67 16.44 0.61
N LYS A 15 14.21 16.93 -0.53
CA LYS A 15 15.04 17.61 -1.55
C LYS A 15 15.40 19.07 -1.22
N ARG A 16 14.99 19.60 -0.07
CA ARG A 16 15.23 21.01 0.29
C ARG A 16 16.64 21.31 0.78
N ASP A 17 17.33 20.31 1.32
CA ASP A 17 18.72 20.45 1.76
C ASP A 17 19.56 19.24 1.30
N PRO A 18 20.55 19.44 0.41
CA PRO A 18 21.41 18.36 -0.07
C PRO A 18 22.30 17.73 1.00
N PHE A 19 22.40 18.36 2.19
CA PHE A 19 23.20 17.86 3.32
C PHE A 19 22.37 17.19 4.41
N ASP A 20 21.02 17.22 4.32
CA ASP A 20 20.13 16.58 5.29
C ASP A 20 19.53 15.33 4.68
N ALA A 21 19.98 14.15 5.15
CA ALA A 21 19.45 12.87 4.73
C ALA A 21 18.03 12.61 5.29
N CYS A 22 17.58 13.42 6.26
CA CYS A 22 16.26 13.33 6.87
C CYS A 22 15.20 13.96 5.97
N GLY A 23 14.06 13.28 5.80
CA GLY A 23 13.01 13.86 4.99
C GLY A 23 11.72 13.05 4.94
N LEU A 24 10.64 13.80 4.68
CA LEU A 24 9.30 13.26 4.46
C LEU A 24 9.04 13.13 2.97
N SER A 25 8.66 11.94 2.53
CA SER A 25 8.05 11.72 1.22
C SER A 25 6.63 11.19 1.39
N ALA A 26 5.73 11.54 0.47
CA ALA A 26 4.35 11.09 0.46
C ALA A 26 3.90 10.82 -0.96
N PHE A 27 2.94 9.92 -1.12
CA PHE A 27 2.27 9.71 -2.39
C PHE A 27 0.77 9.54 -2.20
N ALA A 28 0.01 9.86 -3.22
CA ALA A 28 -1.41 9.54 -3.31
C ALA A 28 -1.71 9.03 -4.72
N ARG A 29 -2.61 8.06 -4.83
CA ARG A 29 -3.06 7.52 -6.11
C ARG A 29 -4.53 7.15 -6.05
N ALA A 30 -5.22 7.35 -7.16
CA ALA A 30 -6.60 6.93 -7.32
C ALA A 30 -6.80 6.41 -8.75
N GLY A 31 -7.73 5.48 -8.91
CA GLY A 31 -8.06 4.92 -10.21
C GLY A 31 -9.49 4.40 -10.26
N ILE A 32 -10.03 4.38 -11.46
CA ILE A 32 -11.33 3.80 -11.79
C ILE A 32 -11.16 2.86 -12.98
N ALA A 33 -11.95 1.80 -13.00
CA ALA A 33 -11.97 0.83 -14.09
C ALA A 33 -13.41 0.44 -14.42
N ASP A 34 -13.61 -0.12 -15.61
CA ASP A 34 -14.92 -0.61 -16.03
C ASP A 34 -15.33 -1.81 -15.17
N GLY A 35 -16.19 -1.56 -14.19
CA GLY A 35 -16.72 -2.57 -13.26
C GLY A 35 -17.61 -3.63 -13.92
N SER A 36 -17.93 -3.51 -15.22
CA SER A 36 -18.65 -4.54 -15.97
C SER A 36 -17.77 -5.74 -16.30
N VAL A 37 -16.45 -5.52 -16.38
CA VAL A 37 -15.45 -6.56 -16.75
C VAL A 37 -14.37 -6.76 -15.70
N GLN A 38 -14.17 -5.78 -14.81
CA GLN A 38 -13.14 -5.84 -13.78
C GLN A 38 -13.75 -6.14 -12.39
N PRO A 39 -13.11 -6.99 -11.58
CA PRO A 39 -13.57 -7.26 -10.22
C PRO A 39 -13.45 -6.05 -9.28
N VAL A 40 -12.53 -5.11 -9.56
CA VAL A 40 -12.33 -3.85 -8.85
C VAL A 40 -12.70 -2.70 -9.78
N GLU A 41 -13.64 -1.85 -9.35
CA GLU A 41 -14.14 -0.71 -10.14
C GLU A 41 -13.52 0.63 -9.73
N ALA A 42 -12.99 0.72 -8.49
CA ALA A 42 -12.30 1.91 -8.01
C ALA A 42 -11.21 1.55 -7.01
N TYR A 43 -10.18 2.35 -6.98
CA TYR A 43 -9.04 2.22 -6.07
C TYR A 43 -8.63 3.61 -5.58
N VAL A 44 -8.31 3.71 -4.30
CA VAL A 44 -7.65 4.87 -3.71
C VAL A 44 -6.58 4.38 -2.74
N GLY A 45 -5.44 5.04 -2.74
CA GLY A 45 -4.36 4.71 -1.83
C GLY A 45 -3.41 5.87 -1.65
N GLY A 46 -2.66 5.81 -0.58
CA GLY A 46 -1.64 6.79 -0.28
C GLY A 46 -0.74 6.30 0.82
N GLY A 47 0.37 6.97 0.97
CA GLY A 47 1.33 6.64 2.01
C GLY A 47 2.32 7.76 2.22
N LEU A 48 3.05 7.62 3.29
CA LEU A 48 4.14 8.50 3.65
C LEU A 48 5.34 7.67 4.12
N ALA A 49 6.52 8.20 3.90
CA ALA A 49 7.74 7.62 4.42
C ALA A 49 8.63 8.73 4.98
N TYR A 50 9.27 8.44 6.09
CA TYR A 50 10.19 9.34 6.76
C TYR A 50 11.56 8.69 6.90
N THR A 51 12.60 9.38 6.41
CA THR A 51 14.00 8.96 6.55
C THR A 51 14.61 9.68 7.74
N GLY A 52 15.40 8.96 8.56
CA GLY A 52 16.07 9.53 9.71
C GLY A 52 15.18 9.78 10.93
N LEU A 53 14.09 9.04 11.08
CA LEU A 53 13.19 9.16 12.24
C LEU A 53 13.92 8.86 13.57
N VAL A 54 14.88 7.95 13.56
CA VAL A 54 15.69 7.59 14.74
C VAL A 54 17.04 8.29 14.66
N PRO A 55 17.39 9.20 15.60
CA PRO A 55 18.61 10.01 15.51
C PRO A 55 19.92 9.20 15.37
N ALA A 56 19.98 8.01 15.95
CA ALA A 56 21.13 7.11 15.85
C ALA A 56 21.19 6.33 14.51
N ARG A 57 20.17 6.47 13.66
CA ARG A 57 19.99 5.73 12.39
C ARG A 57 19.44 6.66 11.31
N PRO A 58 20.25 7.62 10.83
CA PRO A 58 19.79 8.65 9.89
C PRO A 58 19.40 8.10 8.52
N ASP A 59 19.94 6.94 8.13
CA ASP A 59 19.68 6.31 6.83
C ASP A 59 18.47 5.37 6.84
N ASP A 60 17.89 5.11 8.03
CA ASP A 60 16.73 4.24 8.13
C ASP A 60 15.45 4.96 7.69
N ARG A 61 14.54 4.21 7.07
CA ARG A 61 13.29 4.74 6.54
C ARG A 61 12.09 4.00 7.12
N PHE A 62 11.20 4.74 7.75
CA PHE A 62 9.89 4.26 8.17
C PHE A 62 8.85 4.61 7.11
N GLY A 63 7.95 3.67 6.79
CA GLY A 63 6.85 3.85 5.85
C GLY A 63 5.52 3.43 6.43
N PHE A 64 4.46 4.16 6.08
CA PHE A 64 3.08 3.81 6.35
C PHE A 64 2.25 4.05 5.09
N GLY A 65 1.40 3.07 4.75
CA GLY A 65 0.52 3.14 3.60
C GLY A 65 -0.90 2.66 3.91
N VAL A 66 -1.86 3.19 3.17
CA VAL A 66 -3.24 2.74 3.16
C VAL A 66 -3.70 2.60 1.71
N ALA A 67 -4.46 1.55 1.45
CA ALA A 67 -5.09 1.32 0.15
C ALA A 67 -6.52 0.83 0.38
N ALA A 68 -7.46 1.30 -0.45
CA ALA A 68 -8.83 0.83 -0.46
C ALA A 68 -9.25 0.51 -1.90
N ALA A 69 -9.78 -0.68 -2.10
CA ALA A 69 -10.26 -1.16 -3.38
C ALA A 69 -11.78 -1.41 -3.31
N ARG A 70 -12.52 -0.83 -4.24
CA ARG A 70 -13.97 -1.02 -4.33
C ARG A 70 -14.27 -2.17 -5.28
N THR A 71 -14.96 -3.18 -4.77
CA THR A 71 -15.44 -4.31 -5.56
C THR A 71 -16.57 -3.90 -6.51
N SER A 72 -16.54 -4.37 -7.75
CA SER A 72 -17.57 -4.09 -8.74
C SER A 72 -18.91 -4.79 -8.40
N ALA A 73 -20.00 -4.25 -8.94
CA ALA A 73 -21.32 -4.85 -8.78
C ALA A 73 -21.37 -6.29 -9.32
N GLY A 74 -20.62 -6.59 -10.39
CA GLY A 74 -20.49 -7.94 -10.94
C GLY A 74 -19.83 -8.90 -9.95
N GLN A 75 -18.71 -8.48 -9.37
CA GLN A 75 -17.99 -9.27 -8.38
C GLN A 75 -18.84 -9.51 -7.13
N ARG A 76 -19.57 -8.51 -6.63
CA ARG A 76 -20.48 -8.67 -5.47
C ARG A 76 -21.61 -9.66 -5.76
N ARG A 77 -22.18 -9.63 -6.97
CA ARG A 77 -23.20 -10.60 -7.39
C ARG A 77 -22.64 -12.02 -7.45
N ALA A 78 -21.46 -12.20 -8.04
CA ALA A 78 -20.77 -13.49 -8.10
C ALA A 78 -20.47 -14.03 -6.69
N THR A 79 -20.02 -13.18 -5.78
CA THR A 79 -19.76 -13.56 -4.38
C THR A 79 -21.05 -14.05 -3.69
N ARG A 80 -22.19 -13.33 -3.87
CA ARG A 80 -23.50 -13.78 -3.30
C ARG A 80 -23.96 -15.10 -3.90
N ALA A 81 -23.82 -15.28 -5.21
CA ALA A 81 -24.19 -16.52 -5.88
C ALA A 81 -23.37 -17.71 -5.38
N ALA A 82 -22.13 -17.48 -4.94
CA ALA A 82 -21.26 -18.48 -4.31
C ALA A 82 -21.50 -18.65 -2.79
N GLY A 83 -22.55 -18.04 -2.23
CA GLY A 83 -22.89 -18.14 -0.80
C GLY A 83 -22.04 -17.26 0.13
N GLY A 84 -21.29 -16.31 -0.40
CA GLY A 84 -20.49 -15.37 0.38
C GLY A 84 -21.24 -14.08 0.73
N ASP A 85 -20.74 -13.31 1.70
CA ASP A 85 -21.25 -12.00 2.09
C ASP A 85 -20.35 -10.88 1.56
N PRO A 86 -20.69 -10.27 0.39
CA PRO A 86 -19.87 -9.26 -0.23
C PRO A 86 -19.94 -7.90 0.51
N ARG A 87 -18.84 -7.21 0.54
CA ARG A 87 -18.68 -5.81 0.95
C ARG A 87 -18.24 -4.97 -0.24
N ASP A 88 -18.44 -3.67 -0.12
CA ASP A 88 -18.07 -2.74 -1.18
C ASP A 88 -16.56 -2.50 -1.22
N TRP A 89 -15.88 -2.54 -0.08
CA TRP A 89 -14.49 -2.17 0.06
C TRP A 89 -13.66 -3.26 0.72
N GLU A 90 -12.44 -3.44 0.20
CA GLU A 90 -11.30 -4.05 0.87
C GLU A 90 -10.34 -2.94 1.25
N VAL A 91 -9.81 -2.95 2.46
CA VAL A 91 -8.84 -1.97 2.94
C VAL A 91 -7.58 -2.67 3.40
N ALA A 92 -6.43 -2.21 2.92
CA ALA A 92 -5.12 -2.66 3.35
C ALA A 92 -4.37 -1.52 4.05
N LEU A 93 -3.77 -1.82 5.18
CA LEU A 93 -2.85 -0.97 5.91
C LEU A 93 -1.48 -1.64 5.89
N GLU A 94 -0.42 -0.86 5.68
CA GLU A 94 0.94 -1.37 5.61
C GLU A 94 1.88 -0.50 6.43
N TRP A 95 2.75 -1.15 7.20
CA TRP A 95 3.85 -0.54 7.94
C TRP A 95 5.14 -1.19 7.48
N THR A 96 6.12 -0.37 7.15
CA THR A 96 7.45 -0.82 6.74
C THR A 96 8.54 -0.10 7.52
N TYR A 97 9.64 -0.79 7.75
CA TYR A 97 10.84 -0.19 8.33
C TYR A 97 12.06 -0.70 7.58
N GLN A 98 12.67 0.14 6.76
CA GLN A 98 13.90 -0.18 6.06
C GLN A 98 15.09 0.21 6.94
N ALA A 99 15.83 -0.79 7.39
CA ALA A 99 17.03 -0.64 8.18
C ALA A 99 18.27 -0.74 7.27
N GLN A 100 19.07 0.31 7.19
CA GLN A 100 20.39 0.25 6.55
C GLN A 100 21.38 -0.40 7.54
N VAL A 101 21.61 -1.71 7.36
CA VAL A 101 22.47 -2.50 8.28
C VAL A 101 23.94 -2.30 7.96
N PHE A 102 24.28 -2.29 6.68
CA PHE A 102 25.60 -1.95 6.14
C PHE A 102 25.43 -1.13 4.88
N PRO A 103 26.46 -0.42 4.39
CA PRO A 103 26.35 0.37 3.15
C PRO A 103 25.86 -0.43 1.94
N TRP A 104 26.06 -1.75 1.96
CA TRP A 104 25.70 -2.68 0.90
C TRP A 104 24.48 -3.57 1.25
N LEU A 105 23.92 -3.47 2.48
CA LEU A 105 22.81 -4.33 2.94
C LEU A 105 21.73 -3.54 3.63
N ALA A 106 20.52 -3.59 3.10
CA ALA A 106 19.33 -3.13 3.78
C ALA A 106 18.35 -4.28 4.04
N LEU A 107 17.69 -4.25 5.19
CA LEU A 107 16.62 -5.16 5.59
C LEU A 107 15.35 -4.35 5.79
N GLN A 108 14.24 -4.83 5.23
CA GLN A 108 12.95 -4.14 5.32
C GLN A 108 11.87 -5.13 5.76
N PRO A 109 11.64 -5.30 7.08
CA PRO A 109 10.41 -5.93 7.56
C PRO A 109 9.19 -5.10 7.14
N ASP A 110 8.11 -5.80 6.80
CA ASP A 110 6.80 -5.22 6.56
C ASP A 110 5.70 -5.96 7.32
N LEU A 111 4.68 -5.23 7.68
CA LEU A 111 3.46 -5.72 8.28
C LEU A 111 2.28 -5.18 7.50
N GLN A 112 1.42 -6.06 6.98
CA GLN A 112 0.18 -5.68 6.31
C GLN A 112 -1.02 -6.22 7.07
N TRP A 113 -2.02 -5.37 7.24
CA TRP A 113 -3.33 -5.75 7.77
C TRP A 113 -4.41 -5.47 6.74
N ILE A 114 -5.06 -6.55 6.27
CA ILE A 114 -6.12 -6.48 5.26
C ILE A 114 -7.46 -6.70 5.93
N VAL A 115 -8.32 -5.71 5.82
CA VAL A 115 -9.70 -5.72 6.32
C VAL A 115 -10.63 -6.14 5.18
N GLN A 116 -11.48 -7.12 5.44
CA GLN A 116 -12.44 -7.66 4.48
C GLN A 116 -11.79 -8.19 3.18
N PRO A 117 -10.85 -9.16 3.27
CA PRO A 117 -10.09 -9.67 2.11
C PRO A 117 -11.03 -10.16 1.00
N GLY A 118 -10.78 -9.67 -0.23
CA GLY A 118 -11.62 -9.96 -1.40
C GLY A 118 -12.98 -9.25 -1.36
N GLY A 119 -13.14 -8.18 -0.53
CA GLY A 119 -14.41 -7.51 -0.34
C GLY A 119 -15.48 -8.43 0.26
N ARG A 120 -15.12 -9.23 1.29
CA ARG A 120 -16.01 -10.21 1.93
C ARG A 120 -15.96 -10.07 3.44
N SER A 121 -17.13 -10.00 4.09
CA SER A 121 -17.25 -9.97 5.56
C SER A 121 -17.29 -11.35 6.21
N ASP A 122 -17.60 -12.38 5.45
CA ASP A 122 -17.54 -13.77 5.91
C ASP A 122 -16.09 -14.32 6.00
N ARG A 123 -15.12 -13.54 5.57
CA ARG A 123 -13.68 -13.82 5.75
C ARG A 123 -13.09 -13.04 6.91
N ARG A 124 -12.22 -13.71 7.67
CA ARG A 124 -11.44 -13.03 8.72
C ARG A 124 -10.44 -12.08 8.08
N ASN A 125 -10.19 -10.96 8.76
CA ASN A 125 -9.10 -10.06 8.38
C ASN A 125 -7.78 -10.84 8.31
N ALA A 126 -6.94 -10.48 7.34
CA ALA A 126 -5.66 -11.11 7.13
C ALA A 126 -4.52 -10.23 7.65
N VAL A 127 -3.51 -10.86 8.22
CA VAL A 127 -2.25 -10.22 8.60
C VAL A 127 -1.14 -10.92 7.83
N PHE A 128 -0.29 -10.14 7.16
CA PHE A 128 0.91 -10.61 6.49
C PHE A 128 2.12 -9.96 7.13
N VAL A 129 3.17 -10.75 7.28
CA VAL A 129 4.49 -10.28 7.72
C VAL A 129 5.49 -10.70 6.65
N GLY A 130 6.24 -9.74 6.16
CA GLY A 130 7.27 -9.94 5.14
C GLY A 130 8.63 -9.45 5.57
N LEU A 131 9.65 -9.88 4.85
CA LEU A 131 11.01 -9.37 4.98
C LEU A 131 11.61 -9.26 3.57
N ARG A 132 11.95 -8.03 3.18
CA ARG A 132 12.74 -7.74 1.99
C ARG A 132 14.20 -7.58 2.38
N THR A 133 15.09 -8.12 1.57
CA THR A 133 16.54 -7.93 1.69
C THR A 133 17.05 -7.29 0.39
N GLU A 134 17.77 -6.20 0.50
CA GLU A 134 18.44 -5.53 -0.61
C GLU A 134 19.95 -5.62 -0.43
N VAL A 135 20.65 -6.06 -1.48
CA VAL A 135 22.10 -6.17 -1.52
C VAL A 135 22.61 -5.36 -2.71
N ALA A 136 23.41 -4.33 -2.43
CA ALA A 136 24.10 -3.51 -3.43
C ALA A 136 25.56 -4.02 -3.58
N LEU A 137 25.95 -4.42 -4.79
CA LEU A 137 27.30 -4.93 -5.12
C LEU A 137 28.10 -3.90 -5.92
#